data_03301e4f09b57f50346abad0c36678c4
#
_entry.id   03301e4f09b57f50346abad0c36678c4
#
_cell.length_a   1.000
_cell.length_b   1.000
_cell.length_c   1.000
_cell.angle_alpha   90.00
_cell.angle_beta   90.00
_cell.angle_gamma   90.00
#
_symmetry.space_group_name_H-M   'P 1'
#
loop_
_entity.id
_entity.type
_entity.pdbx_description
1 polymer ?
#
loop_
_entity_poly.entity_id
_entity_poly.type
_entity_poly.pdbx_seq_one_letter_code
_entity_poly.pdbx_strand_id
1 'polypeptide(L)'
;MNNNLIKIKNLTKNFINDKLVVKVLKNLNLELEMGNIVALVGPSGSGKSTLLHLIALLDKPTTGNISILGKETFNIAEDEKNRIIRDNISIIFQNNNLLSDFTATENVAMPLIIRNNSYSDSIQKAEKFLKKVNLSHRLSHFPSDLSGGEQQRVAIARSLIADTKIILADEPTGNLDVKNSNEVFSYFLKLKQKNKIILIATHNREIAKKADYTLSISDGNIKRVNG
;
A
#
# COMPACT_ATOMS: atom_id res chain seq x y z
N MET A 1 -13.41 -6.43 21.73
CA MET A 1 -13.67 -5.75 20.44
C MET A 1 -12.80 -6.41 19.39
N ASN A 2 -13.34 -6.83 18.24
CA ASN A 2 -12.58 -7.51 17.20
C ASN A 2 -11.59 -6.51 16.57
N ASN A 3 -10.29 -6.65 16.86
CA ASN A 3 -9.24 -5.76 16.34
C ASN A 3 -8.89 -6.03 14.86
N ASN A 4 -9.57 -6.98 14.23
CA ASN A 4 -9.28 -7.37 12.86
C ASN A 4 -9.82 -6.34 11.87
N LEU A 5 -8.92 -5.59 11.27
CA LEU A 5 -9.25 -4.53 10.32
C LEU A 5 -9.51 -5.09 8.92
N ILE A 6 -8.78 -6.16 8.54
CA ILE A 6 -8.93 -6.85 7.26
C ILE A 6 -9.12 -8.33 7.55
N LYS A 7 -10.17 -8.91 6.97
CA LYS A 7 -10.45 -10.34 7.04
C LYS A 7 -10.69 -10.90 5.65
N ILE A 8 -9.94 -11.93 5.33
CA ILE A 8 -9.99 -12.62 4.03
C ILE A 8 -10.49 -14.04 4.30
N LYS A 9 -11.50 -14.48 3.53
CA LYS A 9 -12.09 -15.82 3.64
C LYS A 9 -12.16 -16.49 2.27
N ASN A 10 -11.55 -17.66 2.15
CA ASN A 10 -11.59 -18.54 0.99
C ASN A 10 -11.26 -17.82 -0.33
N LEU A 11 -10.33 -16.85 -0.28
CA LEU A 11 -10.00 -15.98 -1.38
C LEU A 11 -9.23 -16.73 -2.47
N THR A 12 -9.77 -16.73 -3.67
CA THR A 12 -9.13 -17.28 -4.85
C THR A 12 -9.02 -16.22 -5.94
N LYS A 13 -7.89 -16.14 -6.61
CA LYS A 13 -7.71 -15.32 -7.80
C LYS A 13 -7.10 -16.11 -8.93
N ASN A 14 -7.84 -16.19 -10.05
CA ASN A 14 -7.39 -16.75 -11.29
C ASN A 14 -7.34 -15.65 -12.35
N PHE A 15 -6.35 -15.71 -13.22
CA PHE A 15 -6.33 -14.95 -14.47
C PHE A 15 -6.58 -15.90 -15.63
N ILE A 16 -7.40 -15.47 -16.56
CA ILE A 16 -7.74 -16.23 -17.77
C ILE A 16 -7.11 -15.50 -18.95
N ASN A 17 -6.25 -16.18 -19.68
CA ASN A 17 -5.69 -15.69 -20.93
C ASN A 17 -5.98 -16.76 -22.00
N ASP A 18 -6.91 -16.45 -22.91
CA ASP A 18 -7.47 -17.37 -23.90
C ASP A 18 -7.97 -18.68 -23.27
N LYS A 19 -7.22 -19.78 -23.40
CA LYS A 19 -7.55 -21.10 -22.85
C LYS A 19 -6.77 -21.44 -21.58
N LEU A 20 -5.82 -20.60 -21.19
CA LEU A 20 -4.96 -20.87 -20.03
C LEU A 20 -5.51 -20.20 -18.77
N VAL A 21 -5.76 -21.00 -17.74
CA VAL A 21 -6.14 -20.50 -16.41
C VAL A 21 -4.93 -20.51 -15.48
N VAL A 22 -4.46 -19.34 -15.11
CA VAL A 22 -3.36 -19.18 -14.16
C VAL A 22 -3.94 -18.94 -12.77
N LYS A 23 -3.80 -19.92 -11.87
CA LYS A 23 -4.26 -19.83 -10.48
C LYS A 23 -3.19 -19.16 -9.64
N VAL A 24 -3.40 -17.87 -9.32
CA VAL A 24 -2.41 -17.03 -8.59
C VAL A 24 -2.60 -17.13 -7.09
N LEU A 25 -3.85 -17.10 -6.59
CA LEU A 25 -4.17 -17.26 -5.17
C LEU A 25 -5.17 -18.41 -5.02
N LYS A 26 -4.96 -19.26 -3.99
CA LYS A 26 -5.70 -20.52 -3.82
C LYS A 26 -6.30 -20.61 -2.43
N ASN A 27 -7.58 -20.27 -2.31
CA ASN A 27 -8.37 -20.44 -1.08
C ASN A 27 -7.71 -19.83 0.17
N LEU A 28 -7.22 -18.59 0.05
CA LEU A 28 -6.52 -17.91 1.14
C LEU A 28 -7.48 -17.53 2.27
N ASN A 29 -7.01 -17.75 3.50
CA ASN A 29 -7.66 -17.27 4.71
C ASN A 29 -6.62 -16.46 5.49
N LEU A 30 -6.94 -15.21 5.85
CA LEU A 30 -6.03 -14.30 6.50
C LEU A 30 -6.79 -13.26 7.31
N GLU A 31 -6.27 -12.94 8.49
CA GLU A 31 -6.75 -11.83 9.32
C GLU A 31 -5.57 -10.92 9.64
N LEU A 32 -5.74 -9.62 9.43
CA LEU A 32 -4.75 -8.60 9.71
C LEU A 32 -5.29 -7.63 10.76
N GLU A 33 -4.50 -7.39 11.80
CA GLU A 33 -4.90 -6.60 12.96
C GLU A 33 -4.26 -5.21 12.95
N MET A 34 -4.93 -4.25 13.57
CA MET A 34 -4.41 -2.89 13.76
C MET A 34 -3.16 -2.89 14.63
N GLY A 35 -2.30 -1.91 14.40
CA GLY A 35 -1.07 -1.72 15.16
C GLY A 35 0.09 -2.61 14.73
N ASN A 36 -0.04 -3.33 13.60
CA ASN A 36 1.01 -4.20 13.11
C ASN A 36 1.60 -3.71 11.78
N ILE A 37 2.91 -3.89 11.64
CA ILE A 37 3.62 -3.91 10.38
C ILE A 37 3.80 -5.36 9.97
N VAL A 38 3.25 -5.74 8.84
CA VAL A 38 3.28 -7.11 8.32
C VAL A 38 4.11 -7.14 7.06
N ALA A 39 5.14 -7.98 7.02
CA ALA A 39 5.89 -8.23 5.80
C ALA A 39 5.25 -9.38 5.02
N LEU A 40 5.00 -9.18 3.73
CA LEU A 40 4.58 -10.21 2.80
C LEU A 40 5.75 -10.58 1.90
N VAL A 41 6.29 -11.78 2.08
CA VAL A 41 7.47 -12.26 1.35
C VAL A 41 7.10 -13.43 0.43
N GLY A 42 7.91 -13.65 -0.59
CA GLY A 42 7.75 -14.76 -1.53
C GLY A 42 8.50 -14.49 -2.83
N PRO A 43 8.71 -15.51 -3.69
CA PRO A 43 9.37 -15.34 -4.96
C PRO A 43 8.63 -14.37 -5.89
N SER A 44 9.30 -13.91 -6.94
CA SER A 44 8.63 -13.13 -7.99
C SER A 44 7.51 -13.96 -8.62
N GLY A 45 6.37 -13.32 -8.93
CA GLY A 45 5.20 -14.00 -9.49
C GLY A 45 4.37 -14.83 -8.49
N SER A 46 4.72 -14.86 -7.20
CA SER A 46 3.95 -15.65 -6.20
C SER A 46 2.57 -15.10 -5.84
N GLY A 47 2.20 -13.90 -6.32
CA GLY A 47 0.90 -13.29 -6.07
C GLY A 47 0.89 -12.19 -5.00
N LYS A 48 2.06 -11.69 -4.54
CA LYS A 48 2.15 -10.60 -3.55
C LYS A 48 1.40 -9.34 -3.98
N SER A 49 1.74 -8.80 -5.14
CA SER A 49 1.09 -7.60 -5.70
C SER A 49 -0.40 -7.85 -5.98
N THR A 50 -0.75 -9.07 -6.44
CA THR A 50 -2.15 -9.45 -6.64
C THR A 50 -2.93 -9.40 -5.33
N LEU A 51 -2.38 -9.93 -4.25
CA LEU A 51 -3.02 -9.88 -2.93
C LEU A 51 -3.18 -8.43 -2.44
N LEU A 52 -2.14 -7.58 -2.61
CA LEU A 52 -2.24 -6.16 -2.28
C LEU A 52 -3.33 -5.46 -3.09
N HIS A 53 -3.43 -5.69 -4.40
CA HIS A 53 -4.44 -5.09 -5.27
C HIS A 53 -5.87 -5.53 -4.89
N LEU A 54 -6.05 -6.79 -4.49
CA LEU A 54 -7.34 -7.28 -4.01
C LEU A 54 -7.75 -6.63 -2.68
N ILE A 55 -6.81 -6.50 -1.73
CA ILE A 55 -7.05 -5.80 -0.45
C ILE A 55 -7.32 -4.31 -0.69
N ALA A 56 -6.66 -3.72 -1.69
CA ALA A 56 -6.88 -2.34 -2.10
C ALA A 56 -8.19 -2.10 -2.84
N LEU A 57 -8.94 -3.16 -3.14
CA LEU A 57 -10.15 -3.12 -3.97
C LEU A 57 -9.90 -2.61 -5.40
N LEU A 58 -8.66 -2.69 -5.89
CA LEU A 58 -8.31 -2.34 -7.27
C LEU A 58 -8.60 -3.48 -8.26
N ASP A 59 -8.76 -4.69 -7.74
CA ASP A 59 -9.12 -5.89 -8.50
C ASP A 59 -10.19 -6.67 -7.74
N LYS A 60 -10.90 -7.57 -8.43
CA LYS A 60 -11.94 -8.42 -7.84
C LYS A 60 -11.43 -9.85 -7.68
N PRO A 61 -11.72 -10.54 -6.57
CA PRO A 61 -11.41 -11.95 -6.45
C PRO A 61 -12.26 -12.78 -7.43
N THR A 62 -11.75 -13.96 -7.79
CA THR A 62 -12.54 -14.93 -8.56
C THR A 62 -13.60 -15.58 -7.67
N THR A 63 -13.23 -15.92 -6.43
CA THR A 63 -14.14 -16.41 -5.39
C THR A 63 -13.64 -15.98 -4.01
N GLY A 64 -14.46 -16.14 -2.99
CA GLY A 64 -14.15 -15.74 -1.63
C GLY A 64 -14.50 -14.29 -1.35
N ASN A 65 -14.15 -13.82 -0.17
CA ASN A 65 -14.53 -12.47 0.28
C ASN A 65 -13.42 -11.79 1.07
N ILE A 66 -13.39 -10.46 0.96
CA ILE A 66 -12.55 -9.57 1.75
C ILE A 66 -13.48 -8.66 2.55
N SER A 67 -13.28 -8.60 3.86
CA SER A 67 -13.94 -7.63 4.73
C SER A 67 -12.93 -6.59 5.20
N ILE A 68 -13.28 -5.32 5.07
CA ILE A 68 -12.46 -4.17 5.48
C ILE A 68 -13.25 -3.37 6.52
N LEU A 69 -12.69 -3.17 7.70
CA LEU A 69 -13.35 -2.44 8.78
C LEU A 69 -14.73 -3.04 9.15
N GLY A 70 -14.88 -4.35 9.02
CA GLY A 70 -16.13 -5.06 9.28
C GLY A 70 -17.15 -5.03 8.14
N LYS A 71 -16.85 -4.35 7.03
CA LYS A 71 -17.69 -4.32 5.82
C LYS A 71 -17.22 -5.34 4.80
N GLU A 72 -18.11 -6.17 4.30
CA GLU A 72 -17.84 -7.07 3.19
C GLU A 72 -17.75 -6.29 1.88
N THR A 73 -16.78 -6.65 1.00
CA THR A 73 -16.45 -5.85 -0.18
C THR A 73 -16.73 -6.54 -1.50
N PHE A 74 -17.30 -7.76 -1.49
CA PHE A 74 -17.46 -8.56 -2.72
C PHE A 74 -18.51 -7.99 -3.69
N ASN A 75 -19.64 -7.51 -3.19
CA ASN A 75 -20.78 -7.03 -3.99
C ASN A 75 -21.24 -5.62 -3.60
N ILE A 76 -20.31 -4.74 -3.27
CA ILE A 76 -20.62 -3.35 -2.95
C ILE A 76 -20.75 -2.51 -4.23
N ALA A 77 -21.56 -1.45 -4.18
CA ALA A 77 -21.65 -0.47 -5.25
C ALA A 77 -20.31 0.26 -5.46
N GLU A 78 -20.01 0.67 -6.69
CA GLU A 78 -18.74 1.35 -7.03
C GLU A 78 -18.54 2.61 -6.18
N ASP A 79 -19.58 3.39 -5.90
CA ASP A 79 -19.46 4.58 -5.05
C ASP A 79 -19.06 4.25 -3.62
N GLU A 80 -19.59 3.16 -3.05
CA GLU A 80 -19.20 2.72 -1.72
C GLU A 80 -17.76 2.18 -1.71
N LYS A 81 -17.38 1.42 -2.73
CA LYS A 81 -16.00 0.96 -2.93
C LYS A 81 -15.03 2.14 -2.99
N ASN A 82 -15.33 3.15 -3.81
CA ASN A 82 -14.52 4.35 -3.96
C ASN A 82 -14.39 5.14 -2.64
N ARG A 83 -15.46 5.21 -1.84
CA ARG A 83 -15.41 5.79 -0.48
C ARG A 83 -14.49 5.01 0.45
N ILE A 84 -14.59 3.66 0.45
CA ILE A 84 -13.71 2.82 1.27
C ILE A 84 -12.24 3.04 0.90
N ILE A 85 -11.91 3.03 -0.39
CA ILE A 85 -10.55 3.27 -0.88
C ILE A 85 -10.10 4.67 -0.45
N ARG A 86 -10.84 5.70 -0.83
CA ARG A 86 -10.50 7.09 -0.55
C ARG A 86 -10.24 7.35 0.94
N ASP A 87 -11.08 6.82 1.81
CA ASP A 87 -11.09 7.19 3.22
C ASP A 87 -10.22 6.29 4.10
N ASN A 88 -9.95 5.04 3.66
CA ASN A 88 -9.33 4.05 4.54
C ASN A 88 -8.05 3.41 4.00
N ILE A 89 -7.76 3.50 2.70
CA ILE A 89 -6.65 2.76 2.08
C ILE A 89 -5.68 3.73 1.42
N SER A 90 -4.39 3.55 1.68
CA SER A 90 -3.30 4.16 0.90
C SER A 90 -2.44 3.08 0.30
N ILE A 91 -2.00 3.31 -0.93
CA ILE A 91 -1.12 2.39 -1.67
C ILE A 91 0.17 3.09 -2.06
N ILE A 92 1.28 2.40 -1.86
CA ILE A 92 2.59 2.71 -2.41
C ILE A 92 2.88 1.63 -3.45
N PHE A 93 2.89 2.00 -4.72
CA PHE A 93 3.13 1.09 -5.83
C PHE A 93 4.63 0.92 -6.08
N GLN A 94 5.04 -0.22 -6.61
CA GLN A 94 6.41 -0.49 -7.03
C GLN A 94 6.88 0.52 -8.09
N ASN A 95 6.03 0.86 -9.05
CA ASN A 95 6.28 1.88 -10.08
C ASN A 95 5.69 3.23 -9.66
N ASN A 96 6.02 3.77 -8.56
CA ASN A 96 5.63 5.07 -7.98
C ASN A 96 4.26 5.66 -8.40
N ASN A 97 3.82 5.46 -9.65
CA ASN A 97 2.56 5.92 -10.27
C ASN A 97 2.27 7.40 -9.97
N LEU A 98 3.29 8.25 -10.15
CA LEU A 98 3.12 9.69 -10.03
C LEU A 98 2.38 10.22 -11.27
N LEU A 99 1.56 11.24 -11.04
CA LEU A 99 0.87 11.96 -12.10
C LEU A 99 1.88 12.87 -12.80
N SER A 100 2.16 12.60 -14.08
CA SER A 100 3.20 13.27 -14.88
C SER A 100 3.00 14.78 -15.00
N ASP A 101 1.73 15.20 -15.08
CA ASP A 101 1.35 16.59 -15.35
C ASP A 101 1.25 17.44 -14.06
N PHE A 102 1.59 16.86 -12.92
CA PHE A 102 1.55 17.49 -11.61
C PHE A 102 2.93 17.52 -10.96
N THR A 103 3.27 18.61 -10.32
CA THR A 103 4.50 18.76 -9.53
C THR A 103 4.55 17.77 -8.36
N ALA A 104 5.71 17.64 -7.73
CA ALA A 104 5.87 16.84 -6.52
C ALA A 104 4.90 17.26 -5.41
N THR A 105 4.71 18.57 -5.22
CA THR A 105 3.77 19.09 -4.21
C THR A 105 2.33 18.75 -4.56
N GLU A 106 1.92 18.92 -5.79
CA GLU A 106 0.55 18.61 -6.23
C GLU A 106 0.27 17.10 -6.18
N ASN A 107 1.22 16.26 -6.60
CA ASN A 107 1.12 14.81 -6.41
C ASN A 107 0.84 14.43 -4.95
N VAL A 108 1.55 15.03 -4.02
CA VAL A 108 1.36 14.77 -2.57
C VAL A 108 0.06 15.38 -2.07
N ALA A 109 -0.39 16.53 -2.57
CA ALA A 109 -1.62 17.19 -2.16
C ALA A 109 -2.89 16.46 -2.65
N MET A 110 -2.82 15.74 -3.76
CA MET A 110 -3.96 15.13 -4.47
C MET A 110 -4.91 14.33 -3.55
N PRO A 111 -4.46 13.46 -2.64
CA PRO A 111 -5.37 12.73 -1.74
C PRO A 111 -6.21 13.63 -0.83
N LEU A 112 -5.72 14.80 -0.48
CA LEU A 112 -6.47 15.76 0.33
C LEU A 112 -7.48 16.53 -0.52
N ILE A 113 -7.10 16.91 -1.74
CA ILE A 113 -7.97 17.61 -2.70
C ILE A 113 -9.17 16.74 -3.06
N ILE A 114 -8.96 15.45 -3.35
CA ILE A 114 -10.04 14.47 -3.62
C ILE A 114 -11.01 14.33 -2.43
N ARG A 115 -10.56 14.63 -1.21
CA ARG A 115 -11.38 14.64 0.01
C ARG A 115 -12.03 16.00 0.29
N ASN A 116 -12.11 16.87 -0.71
CA ASN A 116 -12.72 18.21 -0.62
C ASN A 116 -12.02 19.16 0.39
N ASN A 117 -10.73 18.94 0.68
CA ASN A 117 -9.95 19.98 1.39
C ASN A 117 -9.66 21.14 0.42
N SER A 118 -9.47 22.35 0.98
CA SER A 118 -9.08 23.48 0.14
C SER A 118 -7.75 23.22 -0.57
N TYR A 119 -7.60 23.73 -1.79
CA TYR A 119 -6.36 23.59 -2.56
C TYR A 119 -5.16 24.16 -1.79
N SER A 120 -5.30 25.38 -1.27
CA SER A 120 -4.25 26.08 -0.52
C SER A 120 -3.77 25.27 0.70
N ASP A 121 -4.70 24.78 1.53
CA ASP A 121 -4.37 23.97 2.70
C ASP A 121 -3.72 22.65 2.34
N SER A 122 -4.19 22.03 1.24
CA SER A 122 -3.64 20.77 0.74
C SER A 122 -2.19 20.94 0.27
N ILE A 123 -1.89 22.00 -0.48
CA ILE A 123 -0.54 22.35 -0.93
C ILE A 123 0.37 22.60 0.29
N GLN A 124 -0.06 23.43 1.23
CA GLN A 124 0.73 23.76 2.41
C GLN A 124 1.06 22.52 3.27
N LYS A 125 0.09 21.59 3.41
CA LYS A 125 0.33 20.31 4.08
C LYS A 125 1.29 19.43 3.28
N ALA A 126 1.15 19.37 1.95
CA ALA A 126 2.01 18.58 1.07
C ALA A 126 3.47 19.03 1.16
N GLU A 127 3.75 20.35 1.14
CA GLU A 127 5.09 20.87 1.32
C GLU A 127 5.72 20.45 2.66
N LYS A 128 4.93 20.44 3.74
CA LYS A 128 5.39 19.97 5.06
C LYS A 128 5.74 18.47 5.03
N PHE A 129 5.00 17.64 4.27
CA PHE A 129 5.30 16.24 4.11
C PHE A 129 6.54 16.01 3.24
N LEU A 130 6.70 16.75 2.14
CA LEU A 130 7.89 16.69 1.29
C LEU A 130 9.17 17.08 2.05
N LYS A 131 9.09 18.09 2.93
CA LYS A 131 10.21 18.42 3.84
C LYS A 131 10.58 17.25 4.76
N LYS A 132 9.60 16.50 5.27
CA LYS A 132 9.86 15.32 6.14
C LYS A 132 10.57 14.20 5.40
N VAL A 133 10.42 14.09 4.09
CA VAL A 133 11.07 13.08 3.25
C VAL A 133 12.30 13.65 2.50
N ASN A 134 12.87 14.75 3.00
CA ASN A 134 14.07 15.42 2.46
C ASN A 134 13.94 15.87 1.00
N LEU A 135 12.76 16.37 0.61
CA LEU A 135 12.45 16.87 -0.74
C LEU A 135 12.06 18.36 -0.75
N SER A 136 12.51 19.16 0.24
CA SER A 136 12.20 20.59 0.29
C SER A 136 12.74 21.38 -0.92
N HIS A 137 13.77 20.86 -1.60
CA HIS A 137 14.38 21.46 -2.78
C HIS A 137 13.73 20.99 -4.10
N ARG A 138 12.70 20.14 -4.05
CA ARG A 138 12.03 19.53 -5.21
C ARG A 138 10.53 19.84 -5.30
N LEU A 139 10.03 20.79 -4.54
CA LEU A 139 8.58 21.05 -4.41
C LEU A 139 7.88 21.28 -5.75
N SER A 140 8.48 22.08 -6.64
CA SER A 140 7.94 22.47 -7.94
C SER A 140 8.40 21.59 -9.11
N HIS A 141 9.18 20.53 -8.85
CA HIS A 141 9.66 19.64 -9.91
C HIS A 141 8.57 18.67 -10.36
N PHE A 142 8.55 18.38 -11.64
CA PHE A 142 7.71 17.33 -12.23
C PHE A 142 8.36 15.95 -12.03
N PRO A 143 7.60 14.85 -12.13
CA PRO A 143 8.16 13.50 -11.99
C PRO A 143 9.33 13.22 -12.94
N SER A 144 9.32 13.75 -14.16
CA SER A 144 10.42 13.64 -15.14
C SER A 144 11.75 14.21 -14.64
N ASP A 145 11.70 15.19 -13.75
CA ASP A 145 12.88 15.92 -13.25
C ASP A 145 13.43 15.29 -11.95
N LEU A 146 12.77 14.24 -11.47
CA LEU A 146 13.10 13.55 -10.23
C LEU A 146 13.84 12.22 -10.51
N SER A 147 14.87 11.93 -9.74
CA SER A 147 15.46 10.59 -9.71
C SER A 147 14.45 9.55 -9.21
N GLY A 148 14.67 8.27 -9.55
CA GLY A 148 13.77 7.18 -9.11
C GLY A 148 13.58 7.14 -7.59
N GLY A 149 14.64 7.42 -6.81
CA GLY A 149 14.54 7.50 -5.36
C GLY A 149 13.76 8.72 -4.86
N GLU A 150 13.86 9.87 -5.56
CA GLU A 150 13.04 11.06 -5.25
C GLU A 150 11.56 10.80 -5.58
N GLN A 151 11.27 10.20 -6.73
CA GLN A 151 9.91 9.79 -7.10
C GLN A 151 9.30 8.84 -6.05
N GLN A 152 10.08 7.86 -5.58
CA GLN A 152 9.64 6.94 -4.53
C GLN A 152 9.29 7.69 -3.24
N ARG A 153 10.11 8.64 -2.81
CA ARG A 153 9.82 9.47 -1.64
C ARG A 153 8.59 10.35 -1.82
N VAL A 154 8.34 10.89 -3.02
CA VAL A 154 7.09 11.60 -3.35
C VAL A 154 5.89 10.66 -3.22
N ALA A 155 5.95 9.44 -3.78
CA ALA A 155 4.87 8.45 -3.69
C ALA A 155 4.58 8.04 -2.24
N ILE A 156 5.62 7.90 -1.42
CA ILE A 156 5.48 7.65 0.03
C ILE A 156 4.80 8.83 0.70
N ALA A 157 5.27 10.07 0.49
CA ALA A 157 4.67 11.27 1.07
C ALA A 157 3.18 11.38 0.67
N ARG A 158 2.83 11.11 -0.59
CA ARG A 158 1.46 11.07 -1.10
C ARG A 158 0.59 10.05 -0.35
N SER A 159 1.12 8.88 -0.07
CA SER A 159 0.39 7.85 0.66
C SER A 159 0.20 8.20 2.14
N LEU A 160 1.17 8.87 2.75
CA LEU A 160 1.16 9.19 4.17
C LEU A 160 0.30 10.39 4.53
N ILE A 161 0.19 11.38 3.64
CA ILE A 161 -0.60 12.61 3.87
C ILE A 161 -2.09 12.31 4.02
N ALA A 162 -2.57 11.24 3.38
CA ALA A 162 -3.96 10.80 3.43
C ALA A 162 -4.42 10.33 4.83
N ASP A 163 -3.49 10.00 5.71
CA ASP A 163 -3.71 9.53 7.09
C ASP A 163 -4.71 8.38 7.22
N THR A 164 -4.71 7.46 6.25
CA THR A 164 -5.61 6.30 6.19
C THR A 164 -5.27 5.24 7.24
N LYS A 165 -6.22 4.34 7.51
CA LYS A 165 -6.06 3.25 8.49
C LYS A 165 -5.25 2.08 7.94
N ILE A 166 -5.28 1.86 6.62
CA ILE A 166 -4.62 0.77 5.92
C ILE A 166 -3.58 1.35 4.97
N ILE A 167 -2.35 0.87 5.07
CA ILE A 167 -1.25 1.23 4.18
C ILE A 167 -0.75 -0.06 3.55
N LEU A 168 -0.84 -0.13 2.25
CA LEU A 168 -0.35 -1.23 1.42
C LEU A 168 0.88 -0.73 0.66
N ALA A 169 1.99 -1.44 0.73
CA ALA A 169 3.21 -1.05 0.07
C ALA A 169 3.78 -2.21 -0.74
N ASP A 170 3.92 -2.03 -2.03
CA ASP A 170 4.53 -3.00 -2.94
C ASP A 170 5.95 -2.56 -3.27
N GLU A 171 6.94 -3.28 -2.74
CA GLU A 171 8.38 -3.02 -2.86
C GLU A 171 8.76 -1.54 -2.59
N PRO A 172 8.33 -0.93 -1.46
CA PRO A 172 8.44 0.53 -1.25
C PRO A 172 9.87 1.05 -1.15
N THR A 173 10.86 0.15 -1.11
CA THR A 173 12.28 0.48 -0.99
C THR A 173 13.13 -0.15 -2.09
N GLY A 174 12.51 -0.76 -3.09
CA GLY A 174 13.23 -1.50 -4.14
C GLY A 174 14.23 -0.66 -4.94
N ASN A 175 13.95 0.64 -5.10
CA ASN A 175 14.78 1.59 -5.83
C ASN A 175 15.62 2.51 -4.92
N LEU A 176 15.75 2.17 -3.62
CA LEU A 176 16.44 2.98 -2.65
C LEU A 176 17.71 2.27 -2.13
N ASP A 177 18.73 3.06 -1.83
CA ASP A 177 19.89 2.56 -1.08
C ASP A 177 19.51 2.20 0.37
N VAL A 178 20.42 1.56 1.08
CA VAL A 178 20.20 1.07 2.46
C VAL A 178 19.83 2.19 3.42
N LYS A 179 20.45 3.37 3.30
CA LYS A 179 20.20 4.53 4.18
C LYS A 179 18.77 5.05 3.98
N ASN A 180 18.40 5.31 2.73
CA ASN A 180 17.06 5.79 2.37
C ASN A 180 15.97 4.74 2.68
N SER A 181 16.26 3.44 2.47
CA SER A 181 15.36 2.34 2.86
C SER A 181 15.06 2.32 4.37
N ASN A 182 16.08 2.52 5.20
CA ASN A 182 15.92 2.60 6.65
C ASN A 182 15.12 3.84 7.09
N GLU A 183 15.33 4.97 6.41
CA GLU A 183 14.57 6.19 6.65
C GLU A 183 13.08 5.98 6.33
N VAL A 184 12.76 5.42 5.17
CA VAL A 184 11.39 5.06 4.78
C VAL A 184 10.76 4.13 5.82
N PHE A 185 11.47 3.09 6.26
CA PHE A 185 10.93 2.18 7.27
C PHE A 185 10.66 2.89 8.60
N SER A 186 11.46 3.89 8.96
CA SER A 186 11.20 4.72 10.17
C SER A 186 9.87 5.46 10.13
N TYR A 187 9.40 5.85 8.93
CA TYR A 187 8.06 6.43 8.77
C TYR A 187 6.96 5.39 9.04
N PHE A 188 7.13 4.16 8.58
CA PHE A 188 6.17 3.08 8.86
C PHE A 188 6.09 2.78 10.37
N LEU A 189 7.22 2.77 11.08
CA LEU A 189 7.23 2.63 12.54
C LEU A 189 6.46 3.74 13.26
N LYS A 190 6.60 4.99 12.83
CA LYS A 190 5.83 6.11 13.38
C LYS A 190 4.33 5.99 13.11
N LEU A 191 3.95 5.41 11.97
CA LEU A 191 2.55 5.18 11.62
C LEU A 191 1.93 4.02 12.38
N LYS A 192 2.69 2.98 12.68
CA LYS A 192 2.26 1.88 13.55
C LYS A 192 1.76 2.40 14.89
N GLN A 193 2.46 3.36 15.50
CA GLN A 193 2.07 3.98 16.77
C GLN A 193 0.70 4.68 16.72
N LYS A 194 0.19 4.99 15.53
CA LYS A 194 -1.15 5.55 15.32
C LYS A 194 -2.25 4.48 15.14
N ASN A 195 -1.99 3.25 15.53
CA ASN A 195 -2.92 2.13 15.42
C ASN A 195 -3.40 1.89 13.98
N LYS A 196 -2.46 1.83 13.04
CA LYS A 196 -2.69 1.53 11.61
C LYS A 196 -2.24 0.12 11.31
N ILE A 197 -2.76 -0.46 10.22
CA ILE A 197 -2.19 -1.66 9.64
C ILE A 197 -1.30 -1.29 8.45
N ILE A 198 -0.13 -1.88 8.39
CA ILE A 198 0.83 -1.66 7.33
C ILE A 198 1.23 -3.03 6.77
N LEU A 199 0.87 -3.30 5.51
CA LEU A 199 1.25 -4.53 4.80
C LEU A 199 2.28 -4.18 3.73
N ILE A 200 3.49 -4.72 3.86
CA ILE A 200 4.62 -4.45 2.97
C ILE A 200 4.97 -5.74 2.21
N ALA A 201 4.70 -5.78 0.92
CA ALA A 201 5.25 -6.80 0.05
C ALA A 201 6.71 -6.45 -0.25
N THR A 202 7.63 -7.35 0.03
CA THR A 202 9.05 -7.10 -0.19
C THR A 202 9.85 -8.40 -0.33
N HIS A 203 10.93 -8.32 -1.11
CA HIS A 203 11.99 -9.32 -1.13
C HIS A 203 13.18 -8.94 -0.23
N ASN A 204 13.17 -7.75 0.37
CA ASN A 204 14.22 -7.28 1.26
C ASN A 204 14.08 -7.92 2.65
N ARG A 205 15.03 -8.83 2.97
CA ARG A 205 15.05 -9.57 4.24
C ARG A 205 15.21 -8.67 5.47
N GLU A 206 15.92 -7.56 5.35
CA GLU A 206 16.14 -6.63 6.48
C GLU A 206 14.84 -5.88 6.82
N ILE A 207 14.02 -5.53 5.84
CA ILE A 207 12.70 -4.96 6.08
C ILE A 207 11.78 -6.00 6.69
N ALA A 208 11.79 -7.24 6.16
CA ALA A 208 10.95 -8.31 6.68
C ALA A 208 11.26 -8.61 8.16
N LYS A 209 12.55 -8.61 8.57
CA LYS A 209 12.95 -8.81 9.97
C LYS A 209 12.50 -7.71 10.93
N LYS A 210 12.24 -6.50 10.43
CA LYS A 210 11.77 -5.36 11.25
C LYS A 210 10.25 -5.30 11.40
N ALA A 211 9.52 -6.14 10.66
CA ALA A 211 8.07 -6.27 10.77
C ALA A 211 7.69 -7.03 12.05
N ASP A 212 6.46 -6.86 12.52
CA ASP A 212 5.95 -7.57 13.69
C ASP A 212 5.79 -9.06 13.43
N TYR A 213 5.44 -9.41 12.20
CA TYR A 213 5.46 -10.78 11.71
C TYR A 213 5.53 -10.81 10.18
N THR A 214 5.90 -11.97 9.67
CA THR A 214 6.05 -12.20 8.24
C THR A 214 5.02 -13.20 7.75
N LEU A 215 4.41 -12.90 6.61
CA LEU A 215 3.59 -13.80 5.82
C LEU A 215 4.39 -14.24 4.60
N SER A 216 4.51 -15.54 4.40
CA SER A 216 5.13 -16.10 3.19
C SER A 216 4.08 -16.57 2.22
N ILE A 217 4.16 -16.11 0.98
CA ILE A 217 3.29 -16.56 -0.10
C ILE A 217 4.08 -17.36 -1.12
N SER A 218 3.64 -18.59 -1.39
CA SER A 218 4.21 -19.46 -2.42
C SER A 218 3.12 -20.35 -3.02
N ASP A 219 3.20 -20.59 -4.31
CA ASP A 219 2.25 -21.44 -5.06
C ASP A 219 0.78 -21.12 -4.78
N GLY A 220 0.47 -19.83 -4.58
CA GLY A 220 -0.87 -19.34 -4.28
C GLY A 220 -1.37 -19.60 -2.86
N ASN A 221 -0.53 -20.11 -1.96
CA ASN A 221 -0.84 -20.32 -0.55
C ASN A 221 -0.12 -19.32 0.33
N ILE A 222 -0.69 -19.00 1.50
CA ILE A 222 -0.10 -18.09 2.47
C ILE A 222 0.14 -18.80 3.80
N LYS A 223 1.28 -18.53 4.43
CA LYS A 223 1.62 -19.03 5.77
C LYS A 223 2.22 -17.92 6.60
N ARG A 224 1.88 -17.85 7.88
CA ARG A 224 2.61 -17.01 8.84
C ARG A 224 3.93 -17.69 9.16
N VAL A 225 4.99 -16.96 8.96
CA VAL A 225 6.35 -17.35 9.36
C VAL A 225 6.66 -16.50 10.60
N ASN A 226 7.04 -17.12 11.70
CA ASN A 226 7.40 -16.41 12.92
C ASN A 226 8.58 -15.49 12.61
N GLY A 227 8.48 -14.22 13.03
CA GLY A 227 9.61 -13.33 13.16
C GLY A 227 10.37 -13.66 14.43
#